data_fe3ccb02338a4968ba604df9699d55bc
#
_entry.id   fe3ccb02338a4968ba604df9699d55bc
#
_cell.length_a   1.000
_cell.length_b   1.000
_cell.length_c   1.000
_cell.angle_alpha   90.00
_cell.angle_beta   90.00
_cell.angle_gamma   90.00
#
_symmetry.space_group_name_H-M   'P 1'
#
loop_
_entity.id
_entity.type
_entity.pdbx_description
1 polymer ?
#
loop_
_entity_poly.entity_id
_entity_poly.type
_entity_poly.pdbx_seq_one_letter_code
_entity_poly.pdbx_strand_id
1 'polypeptide(L)'
;MLLSIVQNTDDISCKFKSEGYMPEINKNYLYTQTNEWIQIKNNIARVGIDDYSQNEFGEIVYVDLPKFGQHYGKDEEICVIESVKTASDIYSPLSGKVVKINEKLVDNPKLVNNSCYDEGWIFELEFSDSKEIDQLFKPSEYEKYIAE
;
A
#
# COMPACT_ATOMS: atom_id res chain seq x y z
N MET A 1 -34.97 1.93 4.96
CA MET A 1 -34.85 2.38 3.68
C MET A 1 -33.78 3.42 3.49
N LEU A 2 -33.93 4.55 4.06
CA LEU A 2 -32.90 5.56 4.02
C LEU A 2 -31.61 5.07 4.61
N LEU A 3 -31.69 4.23 5.61
CA LEU A 3 -30.50 3.68 6.27
C LEU A 3 -29.63 2.89 5.33
N SER A 4 -30.23 2.11 4.44
CA SER A 4 -29.42 1.29 3.54
C SER A 4 -28.73 2.17 2.50
N ILE A 5 -29.32 3.28 2.10
CA ILE A 5 -28.70 4.21 1.19
C ILE A 5 -27.51 4.86 1.88
N VAL A 6 -27.69 5.29 3.11
CA VAL A 6 -26.63 5.90 3.88
C VAL A 6 -25.48 4.91 4.05
N GLN A 7 -25.79 3.66 4.35
CA GLN A 7 -24.76 2.65 4.53
C GLN A 7 -23.96 2.39 3.25
N ASN A 8 -24.61 2.53 2.10
CA ASN A 8 -23.94 2.30 0.83
C ASN A 8 -22.99 3.42 0.45
N THR A 9 -23.26 4.63 0.94
CA THR A 9 -22.47 5.79 0.58
C THR A 9 -21.51 6.23 1.64
N ASP A 10 -21.62 5.65 2.80
CA ASP A 10 -20.89 6.15 3.94
C ASP A 10 -19.65 5.35 4.27
N ASP A 11 -19.23 4.48 3.39
CA ASP A 11 -18.07 3.68 3.59
C ASP A 11 -16.91 4.47 4.17
N ILE A 12 -15.97 4.83 3.30
CA ILE A 12 -14.79 5.57 3.69
C ILE A 12 -15.12 7.03 3.97
N SER A 13 -16.07 7.58 3.22
CA SER A 13 -16.46 8.97 3.35
C SER A 13 -16.98 9.29 4.74
N CYS A 14 -17.86 8.45 5.24
CA CYS A 14 -18.47 8.65 6.55
C CYS A 14 -17.45 8.54 7.68
N LYS A 15 -16.53 7.58 7.57
CA LYS A 15 -15.53 7.37 8.58
C LYS A 15 -14.55 8.53 8.70
N PHE A 16 -14.07 9.05 7.57
CA PHE A 16 -12.97 10.01 7.57
C PHE A 16 -13.41 11.47 7.47
N LYS A 17 -14.65 11.72 7.13
CA LYS A 17 -15.13 13.08 6.96
C LYS A 17 -15.06 13.87 8.26
N SER A 18 -15.41 13.25 9.38
CA SER A 18 -15.39 13.92 10.67
C SER A 18 -13.97 14.19 11.15
N GLU A 19 -12.99 13.49 10.59
CA GLU A 19 -11.58 13.68 10.95
C GLU A 19 -10.90 14.72 10.05
N GLY A 20 -11.64 15.25 9.08
CA GLY A 20 -11.09 16.25 8.17
C GLY A 20 -10.14 15.70 7.13
N TYR A 21 -10.10 14.39 6.96
CA TYR A 21 -9.22 13.73 6.00
C TYR A 21 -9.94 12.57 5.34
N MET A 22 -9.75 12.46 4.04
CA MET A 22 -10.35 11.42 3.23
C MET A 22 -9.26 10.76 2.41
N PRO A 23 -8.91 9.50 2.71
CA PRO A 23 -7.84 8.85 1.94
C PRO A 23 -8.18 8.73 0.47
N GLU A 24 -7.18 8.93 -0.36
CA GLU A 24 -7.31 8.69 -1.79
C GLU A 24 -7.13 7.21 -2.08
N ILE A 25 -8.02 6.64 -2.86
CA ILE A 25 -7.92 5.24 -3.30
C ILE A 25 -7.69 5.24 -4.80
N ASN A 26 -6.56 4.71 -5.23
CA ASN A 26 -6.27 4.61 -6.66
C ASN A 26 -7.04 3.41 -7.23
N LYS A 27 -7.97 3.68 -8.13
CA LYS A 27 -8.88 2.65 -8.64
C LYS A 27 -8.26 1.70 -9.65
N ASN A 28 -7.02 1.95 -10.02
CA ASN A 28 -6.30 1.08 -10.95
C ASN A 28 -5.40 0.07 -10.25
N TYR A 29 -5.33 0.13 -8.92
CA TYR A 29 -4.44 -0.72 -8.13
C TYR A 29 -5.20 -1.72 -7.29
N LEU A 30 -4.48 -2.72 -6.77
CA LEU A 30 -5.00 -3.68 -5.81
C LEU A 30 -4.40 -3.38 -4.44
N TYR A 31 -4.96 -3.99 -3.39
CA TYR A 31 -4.59 -3.62 -2.02
C TYR A 31 -4.51 -4.84 -1.11
N THR A 32 -3.73 -4.73 -0.02
CA THR A 32 -3.63 -5.78 0.99
C THR A 32 -4.29 -5.35 2.29
N GLN A 33 -4.45 -6.31 3.20
CA GLN A 33 -4.95 -6.04 4.54
C GLN A 33 -4.01 -5.17 5.36
N THR A 34 -2.74 -5.12 4.99
CA THR A 34 -1.73 -4.34 5.70
C THR A 34 -1.41 -3.03 4.98
N ASN A 35 -2.30 -2.62 4.08
CA ASN A 35 -2.32 -1.28 3.47
C ASN A 35 -1.21 -1.02 2.46
N GLU A 36 -0.76 -2.07 1.77
CA GLU A 36 0.11 -1.89 0.60
C GLU A 36 -0.77 -1.85 -0.64
N TRP A 37 -0.36 -1.03 -1.61
CA TRP A 37 -0.99 -1.05 -2.95
C TRP A 37 -0.11 -1.81 -3.92
N ILE A 38 -0.74 -2.41 -4.93
CA ILE A 38 -0.03 -3.21 -5.93
C ILE A 38 -0.50 -2.82 -7.32
N GLN A 39 0.45 -2.52 -8.19
CA GLN A 39 0.20 -2.29 -9.61
C GLN A 39 0.78 -3.46 -10.39
N ILE A 40 -0.08 -4.19 -11.11
CA ILE A 40 0.33 -5.37 -11.85
C ILE A 40 0.57 -4.99 -13.31
N LYS A 41 1.74 -5.33 -13.83
CA LYS A 41 2.06 -5.22 -15.25
C LYS A 41 2.78 -6.49 -15.65
N ASN A 42 2.15 -7.31 -16.49
CA ASN A 42 2.69 -8.60 -16.89
C ASN A 42 2.97 -9.44 -15.64
N ASN A 43 4.20 -9.87 -15.43
CA ASN A 43 4.57 -10.65 -14.25
C ASN A 43 5.28 -9.82 -13.18
N ILE A 44 5.16 -8.49 -13.26
CA ILE A 44 5.80 -7.58 -12.31
C ILE A 44 4.73 -6.90 -11.46
N ALA A 45 4.94 -6.89 -10.17
CA ALA A 45 4.10 -6.18 -9.21
C ALA A 45 4.89 -5.03 -8.60
N ARG A 46 4.47 -3.80 -8.86
CA ARG A 46 5.05 -2.62 -8.20
C ARG A 46 4.26 -2.37 -6.92
N VAL A 47 4.95 -2.12 -5.84
CA VAL A 47 4.34 -2.06 -4.51
C VAL A 47 4.74 -0.79 -3.77
N GLY A 48 3.77 -0.22 -3.06
CA GLY A 48 4.00 0.89 -2.15
C GLY A 48 2.97 0.86 -1.04
N ILE A 49 2.98 1.88 -0.19
CA ILE A 49 1.92 2.01 0.83
C ILE A 49 0.90 3.02 0.34
N ASP A 50 -0.33 2.87 0.79
CA ASP A 50 -1.42 3.70 0.28
C ASP A 50 -1.53 5.03 1.04
N ASP A 51 -2.46 5.87 0.59
CA ASP A 51 -2.64 7.18 1.17
C ASP A 51 -3.11 7.12 2.62
N TYR A 52 -3.97 6.16 2.94
CA TYR A 52 -4.43 5.96 4.31
C TYR A 52 -3.24 5.66 5.23
N SER A 53 -2.37 4.75 4.82
CA SER A 53 -1.20 4.36 5.60
C SER A 53 -0.22 5.49 5.79
N GLN A 54 0.12 6.21 4.72
CA GLN A 54 1.10 7.29 4.84
C GLN A 54 0.57 8.39 5.76
N ASN A 55 -0.74 8.63 5.75
CA ASN A 55 -1.31 9.62 6.64
C ASN A 55 -1.25 9.17 8.09
N GLU A 56 -1.48 7.88 8.34
CA GLU A 56 -1.41 7.32 9.70
C GLU A 56 0.02 7.33 10.23
N PHE A 57 1.01 7.06 9.38
CA PHE A 57 2.42 7.11 9.78
C PHE A 57 2.89 8.53 10.09
N GLY A 58 2.38 9.51 9.38
CA GLY A 58 2.91 10.87 9.42
C GLY A 58 4.16 10.98 8.56
N GLU A 59 5.02 11.93 8.87
CA GLU A 59 6.20 12.22 8.06
C GLU A 59 7.17 11.02 8.05
N ILE A 60 7.43 10.49 6.87
CA ILE A 60 8.35 9.36 6.70
C ILE A 60 9.77 9.93 6.66
N VAL A 61 10.63 9.38 7.50
CA VAL A 61 12.02 9.86 7.65
C VAL A 61 13.05 8.83 7.17
N TYR A 62 12.66 7.56 7.04
CA TYR A 62 13.58 6.53 6.61
C TYR A 62 12.82 5.35 6.01
N VAL A 63 13.35 4.79 4.93
CA VAL A 63 12.83 3.57 4.32
C VAL A 63 13.97 2.58 4.19
N ASP A 64 13.84 1.44 4.88
CA ASP A 64 14.81 0.36 4.79
C ASP A 64 14.36 -0.54 3.65
N LEU A 65 14.93 -0.33 2.47
CA LEU A 65 14.49 -1.00 1.25
C LEU A 65 14.77 -2.50 1.26
N PRO A 66 13.97 -3.29 0.53
CA PRO A 66 14.23 -4.73 0.40
C PRO A 66 15.54 -4.99 -0.33
N LYS A 67 16.04 -6.20 -0.19
CA LYS A 67 17.30 -6.59 -0.84
C LYS A 67 17.02 -6.98 -2.29
N PHE A 68 17.69 -6.29 -3.21
CA PHE A 68 17.60 -6.59 -4.64
C PHE A 68 18.02 -8.04 -4.89
N GLY A 69 17.22 -8.75 -5.68
CA GLY A 69 17.53 -10.13 -6.06
C GLY A 69 17.09 -11.19 -5.08
N GLN A 70 16.60 -10.81 -3.91
CA GLN A 70 16.16 -11.77 -2.91
C GLN A 70 14.71 -12.18 -3.14
N HIS A 71 14.41 -13.45 -2.85
CA HIS A 71 13.05 -13.98 -2.86
C HIS A 71 12.37 -13.75 -1.52
N TYR A 72 11.08 -13.39 -1.58
CA TYR A 72 10.25 -13.24 -0.40
C TYR A 72 8.94 -14.00 -0.64
N GLY A 73 8.44 -14.64 0.42
CA GLY A 73 7.13 -15.28 0.37
C GLY A 73 6.03 -14.27 0.64
N LYS A 74 4.82 -14.61 0.22
CA LYS A 74 3.66 -13.78 0.52
C LYS A 74 3.53 -13.60 2.04
N ASP A 75 3.27 -12.37 2.47
CA ASP A 75 3.12 -11.96 3.87
C ASP A 75 4.42 -11.99 4.68
N GLU A 76 5.54 -12.22 4.04
CA GLU A 76 6.84 -12.13 4.70
C GLU A 76 7.26 -10.67 4.83
N GLU A 77 7.92 -10.31 5.91
CA GLU A 77 8.45 -8.96 6.08
C GLU A 77 9.49 -8.68 5.01
N ILE A 78 9.33 -7.57 4.29
CA ILE A 78 10.17 -7.27 3.15
C ILE A 78 10.94 -5.96 3.30
N CYS A 79 10.39 -4.99 4.04
CA CYS A 79 11.09 -3.74 4.33
C CYS A 79 10.49 -3.08 5.55
N VAL A 80 11.13 -2.00 6.00
CA VAL A 80 10.67 -1.24 7.16
C VAL A 80 10.56 0.23 6.78
N ILE A 81 9.50 0.88 7.24
CA ILE A 81 9.32 2.31 7.08
C ILE A 81 9.34 2.95 8.46
N GLU A 82 10.11 4.03 8.60
CA GLU A 82 10.16 4.78 9.85
C GLU A 82 9.64 6.19 9.64
N SER A 83 8.76 6.60 10.54
CA SER A 83 8.26 7.96 10.57
C SER A 83 8.74 8.65 11.83
N VAL A 84 8.39 9.93 11.98
CA VAL A 84 8.72 10.67 13.21
C VAL A 84 8.04 10.07 14.44
N LYS A 85 7.00 9.28 14.25
CA LYS A 85 6.21 8.69 15.34
C LYS A 85 6.54 7.23 15.61
N THR A 86 6.84 6.46 14.57
CA THR A 86 6.86 5.00 14.70
C THR A 86 7.67 4.35 13.59
N ALA A 87 7.93 3.06 13.76
CA ALA A 87 8.52 2.21 12.72
C ALA A 87 7.54 1.07 12.46
N SER A 88 7.41 0.65 11.21
CA SER A 88 6.48 -0.40 10.84
C SER A 88 7.06 -1.28 9.75
N ASP A 89 6.77 -2.57 9.85
CA ASP A 89 7.16 -3.54 8.84
C ASP A 89 6.20 -3.45 7.65
N ILE A 90 6.75 -3.63 6.46
CA ILE A 90 5.98 -3.77 5.23
C ILE A 90 6.08 -5.22 4.80
N TYR A 91 4.97 -5.80 4.41
CA TYR A 91 4.89 -7.22 4.05
C TYR A 91 4.78 -7.40 2.56
N SER A 92 5.39 -8.46 2.06
CA SER A 92 5.32 -8.76 0.64
C SER A 92 3.89 -9.18 0.29
N PRO A 93 3.25 -8.52 -0.68
CA PRO A 93 1.87 -8.88 -1.02
C PRO A 93 1.76 -10.16 -1.83
N LEU A 94 2.85 -10.56 -2.46
CA LEU A 94 2.91 -11.73 -3.32
C LEU A 94 4.24 -12.43 -3.13
N SER A 95 4.29 -13.71 -3.42
CA SER A 95 5.56 -14.44 -3.44
C SER A 95 6.32 -14.07 -4.71
N GLY A 96 7.58 -13.71 -4.56
CA GLY A 96 8.38 -13.34 -5.72
C GLY A 96 9.76 -12.84 -5.38
N LYS A 97 10.47 -12.46 -6.42
CA LYS A 97 11.85 -11.98 -6.35
C LYS A 97 11.87 -10.47 -6.54
N VAL A 98 12.61 -9.77 -5.71
CA VAL A 98 12.77 -8.32 -5.84
C VAL A 98 13.64 -8.02 -7.06
N VAL A 99 13.05 -7.39 -8.07
CA VAL A 99 13.76 -7.08 -9.31
C VAL A 99 14.05 -5.59 -9.47
N LYS A 100 13.50 -4.75 -8.59
CA LYS A 100 13.76 -3.31 -8.61
C LYS A 100 13.43 -2.71 -7.25
N ILE A 101 14.22 -1.72 -6.84
CA ILE A 101 13.97 -0.96 -5.62
C ILE A 101 14.04 0.53 -5.96
N ASN A 102 13.29 1.34 -5.22
CA ASN A 102 13.24 2.78 -5.46
C ASN A 102 14.30 3.48 -4.63
N GLU A 103 15.49 3.62 -5.18
CA GLU A 103 16.62 4.21 -4.45
C GLU A 103 16.42 5.69 -4.15
N LYS A 104 15.50 6.36 -4.82
CA LYS A 104 15.18 7.75 -4.53
C LYS A 104 14.70 7.94 -3.10
N LEU A 105 14.12 6.90 -2.51
CA LEU A 105 13.62 6.98 -1.14
C LEU A 105 14.73 7.07 -0.10
N VAL A 106 15.95 6.69 -0.45
CA VAL A 106 17.10 6.81 0.45
C VAL A 106 17.36 8.28 0.76
N ASP A 107 17.38 9.11 -0.28
CA ASP A 107 17.65 10.54 -0.13
C ASP A 107 16.39 11.35 0.13
N ASN A 108 15.23 10.85 -0.29
CA ASN A 108 13.98 11.60 -0.19
C ASN A 108 12.84 10.68 0.24
N PRO A 109 12.84 10.24 1.50
CA PRO A 109 11.77 9.35 1.98
C PRO A 109 10.39 10.00 1.99
N LYS A 110 10.33 11.34 1.96
CA LYS A 110 9.05 12.05 1.93
C LYS A 110 8.26 11.83 0.64
N LEU A 111 8.88 11.27 -0.39
CA LEU A 111 8.14 10.88 -1.59
C LEU A 111 7.01 9.92 -1.26
N VAL A 112 7.18 9.11 -0.22
CA VAL A 112 6.13 8.19 0.24
C VAL A 112 4.91 8.99 0.70
N ASN A 113 5.12 10.12 1.36
CA ASN A 113 4.01 10.98 1.79
C ASN A 113 3.44 11.79 0.63
N ASN A 114 4.31 12.37 -0.18
CA ASN A 114 3.90 13.35 -1.17
C ASN A 114 3.34 12.72 -2.45
N SER A 115 3.74 11.49 -2.76
CA SER A 115 3.38 10.85 -4.01
C SER A 115 3.33 9.33 -3.83
N CYS A 116 2.53 8.88 -2.86
CA CYS A 116 2.52 7.48 -2.44
C CYS A 116 2.14 6.50 -3.57
N TYR A 117 1.32 6.93 -4.53
CA TYR A 117 0.88 6.06 -5.62
C TYR A 117 1.75 6.17 -6.86
N ASP A 118 2.69 7.08 -6.90
CA ASP A 118 3.54 7.29 -8.06
C ASP A 118 5.00 7.25 -7.67
N GLU A 119 5.64 8.40 -7.42
CA GLU A 119 7.08 8.43 -7.15
C GLU A 119 7.46 7.78 -5.82
N GLY A 120 6.50 7.59 -4.93
CA GLY A 120 6.74 6.95 -3.63
C GLY A 120 6.63 5.43 -3.65
N TRP A 121 6.64 4.80 -4.82
CA TRP A 121 6.67 3.34 -4.88
C TRP A 121 7.95 2.83 -4.19
N ILE A 122 7.89 1.62 -3.65
CA ILE A 122 9.00 1.11 -2.84
C ILE A 122 9.82 0.06 -3.55
N PHE A 123 9.17 -0.96 -4.10
CA PHE A 123 9.89 -2.05 -4.79
C PHE A 123 9.03 -2.69 -5.86
N GLU A 124 9.67 -3.49 -6.73
CA GLU A 124 8.97 -4.31 -7.71
C GLU A 124 9.34 -5.76 -7.52
N LEU A 125 8.34 -6.62 -7.59
CA LEU A 125 8.50 -8.07 -7.49
C LEU A 125 8.18 -8.72 -8.82
N GLU A 126 8.99 -9.71 -9.18
CA GLU A 126 8.60 -10.64 -10.23
C GLU A 126 7.91 -11.78 -9.50
N PHE A 127 6.58 -11.81 -9.55
CA PHE A 127 5.82 -12.76 -8.76
C PHE A 127 5.75 -14.12 -9.46
N SER A 128 5.69 -15.19 -8.66
CA SER A 128 5.79 -16.55 -9.15
C SER A 128 4.44 -17.28 -9.19
N ASP A 129 3.45 -16.78 -8.46
CA ASP A 129 2.14 -17.45 -8.39
C ASP A 129 1.02 -16.43 -8.57
N SER A 130 0.46 -16.41 -9.79
CA SER A 130 -0.60 -15.46 -10.11
C SER A 130 -1.89 -15.70 -9.32
N LYS A 131 -2.05 -16.86 -8.74
CA LYS A 131 -3.25 -17.16 -7.94
C LYS A 131 -3.31 -16.33 -6.68
N GLU A 132 -2.16 -15.90 -6.19
CA GLU A 132 -2.10 -15.05 -5.00
C GLU A 132 -2.74 -13.68 -5.25
N ILE A 133 -2.80 -13.25 -6.51
CA ILE A 133 -3.42 -11.97 -6.88
C ILE A 133 -4.91 -11.99 -6.52
N ASP A 134 -5.55 -13.15 -6.61
CA ASP A 134 -6.97 -13.27 -6.32
C ASP A 134 -7.30 -13.01 -4.85
N GLN A 135 -6.30 -13.02 -3.99
CA GLN A 135 -6.48 -12.76 -2.56
C GLN A 135 -6.37 -11.27 -2.22
N LEU A 136 -5.99 -10.45 -3.19
CA LEU A 136 -5.85 -9.01 -2.96
C LEU A 136 -7.21 -8.33 -3.09
N PHE A 137 -7.36 -7.23 -2.37
CA PHE A 137 -8.59 -6.41 -2.45
C PHE A 137 -8.63 -5.64 -3.75
N LYS A 138 -9.80 -5.60 -4.38
CA LYS A 138 -10.10 -4.62 -5.40
C LYS A 138 -10.38 -3.29 -4.71
N PRO A 139 -10.28 -2.16 -5.43
CA PRO A 139 -10.46 -0.85 -4.80
C PRO A 139 -11.74 -0.71 -4.00
N SER A 140 -12.87 -1.16 -4.53
CA SER A 140 -14.14 -1.03 -3.82
C SER A 140 -14.20 -1.89 -2.56
N GLU A 141 -13.57 -3.06 -2.60
CA GLU A 141 -13.49 -3.94 -1.44
C GLU A 141 -12.59 -3.33 -0.36
N TYR A 142 -11.50 -2.71 -0.79
CA TYR A 142 -10.56 -2.09 0.11
C TYR A 142 -11.17 -0.87 0.81
N GLU A 143 -11.94 -0.07 0.08
CA GLU A 143 -12.63 1.07 0.66
C GLU A 143 -13.50 0.65 1.85
N LYS A 144 -14.22 -0.46 1.69
CA LYS A 144 -15.04 -0.98 2.77
C LYS A 144 -14.20 -1.48 3.93
N TYR A 145 -13.09 -2.11 3.62
CA TYR A 145 -12.21 -2.66 4.63
C TYR A 145 -11.64 -1.57 5.55
N ILE A 146 -11.13 -0.49 4.98
CA ILE A 146 -10.53 0.58 5.80
C ILE A 146 -11.58 1.44 6.49
N ALA A 147 -12.83 1.39 6.05
CA ALA A 147 -13.91 2.15 6.67
C ALA A 147 -14.48 1.45 7.91
N GLU A 148 -14.16 0.19 8.10
CA GLU A 148 -14.68 -0.58 9.24
C GLU A 148 -13.94 -0.33 10.56
#